data_e7def61335294877b6d072f3018060d7
#
_entry.id   e7def61335294877b6d072f3018060d7
#
_cell.length_a   1.000
_cell.length_b   1.000
_cell.length_c   1.000
_cell.angle_alpha   90.00
_cell.angle_beta   90.00
_cell.angle_gamma   90.00
#
_symmetry.space_group_name_H-M   'P 1'
#
loop_
_entity.id
_entity.type
_entity.pdbx_description
1 polymer ?
#
loop_
_entity_poly.entity_id
_entity_poly.type
_entity_poly.pdbx_seq_one_letter_code
_entity_poly.pdbx_strand_id
1 'polypeptide(L)'
;VAIESIKTNPNHIEISASEYADPFNKGAYVNKLDFVILASLEVDVNFNCNVVVGSDGVITGAQGGHPDTAAGAKCTIVIAPLLQGRIPAICSEVTTVTTPGESIDVVITDYGIAINPRRQDLIEAMKGVDLPFKTIEELRDIAYSIVGEPEKVQFGDRVVGIIEARDGTIMDVVRQIKPYEFDNESK
;
A
#
# COMPACT_ATOMS: atom_id res chain seq x y z
N VAL A 1 -16.14 12.41 -15.84
CA VAL A 1 -17.36 12.21 -15.01
C VAL A 1 -17.39 13.14 -13.81
N ALA A 2 -16.28 13.32 -13.05
CA ALA A 2 -16.25 14.21 -11.90
C ALA A 2 -16.34 15.71 -12.26
N ILE A 3 -15.76 16.12 -13.40
CA ILE A 3 -15.66 17.53 -13.80
C ILE A 3 -17.04 18.20 -13.92
N GLU A 4 -18.02 17.54 -14.50
CA GLU A 4 -19.36 18.10 -14.65
C GLU A 4 -20.06 18.18 -13.28
N SER A 5 -19.91 17.17 -12.45
CA SER A 5 -20.46 17.17 -11.10
C SER A 5 -19.82 18.25 -10.21
N ILE A 6 -18.50 18.48 -10.34
CA ILE A 6 -17.81 19.57 -9.61
C ILE A 6 -18.36 20.94 -10.00
N LYS A 7 -18.72 21.14 -11.28
CA LYS A 7 -19.26 22.42 -11.77
C LYS A 7 -20.69 22.68 -11.34
N THR A 8 -21.50 21.64 -11.20
CA THR A 8 -22.96 21.77 -11.07
C THR A 8 -23.51 21.34 -9.73
N ASN A 9 -22.78 20.50 -8.98
CA ASN A 9 -23.26 19.97 -7.70
C ASN A 9 -22.76 20.85 -6.54
N PRO A 10 -23.66 21.56 -5.83
CA PRO A 10 -23.28 22.42 -4.71
C PRO A 10 -22.68 21.68 -3.51
N ASN A 11 -22.79 20.35 -3.46
CA ASN A 11 -22.20 19.52 -2.41
C ASN A 11 -20.73 19.16 -2.70
N HIS A 12 -20.18 19.51 -3.88
CA HIS A 12 -18.78 19.39 -4.16
C HIS A 12 -18.03 20.62 -3.65
N ILE A 13 -17.08 20.39 -2.76
CA ILE A 13 -16.26 21.41 -2.13
C ILE A 13 -14.79 21.08 -2.42
N GLU A 14 -14.07 22.07 -2.91
CA GLU A 14 -12.61 22.00 -3.05
C GLU A 14 -11.97 22.29 -1.68
N ILE A 15 -11.06 21.39 -1.25
CA ILE A 15 -10.32 21.52 0.00
C ILE A 15 -8.84 21.27 -0.24
N SER A 16 -7.99 21.80 0.63
CA SER A 16 -6.57 21.51 0.61
C SER A 16 -6.26 20.07 1.09
N ALA A 17 -5.08 19.56 0.72
CA ALA A 17 -4.61 18.26 1.23
C ALA A 17 -4.49 18.24 2.76
N SER A 18 -4.15 19.38 3.37
CA SER A 18 -4.08 19.53 4.84
C SER A 18 -5.45 19.46 5.50
N GLU A 19 -6.48 20.09 4.90
CA GLU A 19 -7.85 19.96 5.39
C GLU A 19 -8.41 18.56 5.22
N TYR A 20 -7.97 17.86 4.18
CA TYR A 20 -8.43 16.50 3.93
C TYR A 20 -7.78 15.47 4.87
N ALA A 21 -6.45 15.38 4.89
CA ALA A 21 -5.75 14.20 5.40
C ALA A 21 -4.51 14.50 6.27
N ASP A 22 -4.34 15.74 6.76
CA ASP A 22 -3.26 16.01 7.70
C ASP A 22 -3.65 15.52 9.11
N PRO A 23 -3.05 14.41 9.62
CA PRO A 23 -3.43 13.85 10.92
C PRO A 23 -3.09 14.78 12.10
N PHE A 24 -2.21 15.76 11.92
CA PHE A 24 -1.87 16.77 12.94
C PHE A 24 -2.84 17.94 12.94
N ASN A 25 -3.62 18.11 11.86
CA ASN A 25 -4.68 19.10 11.81
C ASN A 25 -5.96 18.53 12.45
N LYS A 26 -6.27 18.95 13.68
CA LYS A 26 -7.45 18.49 14.43
C LYS A 26 -8.77 18.69 13.69
N GLY A 27 -8.81 19.62 12.75
CA GLY A 27 -9.97 19.89 11.91
C GLY A 27 -10.04 19.07 10.64
N ALA A 28 -9.00 18.30 10.29
CA ALA A 28 -8.95 17.53 9.06
C ALA A 28 -10.06 16.47 9.00
N TYR A 29 -10.60 16.28 7.79
CA TYR A 29 -11.69 15.32 7.55
C TYR A 29 -11.29 13.89 7.90
N VAL A 30 -10.02 13.51 7.69
CA VAL A 30 -9.50 12.19 8.00
C VAL A 30 -9.76 11.77 9.44
N ASN A 31 -9.75 12.71 10.39
CA ASN A 31 -10.01 12.45 11.81
C ASN A 31 -11.46 11.99 12.10
N LYS A 32 -12.35 12.08 11.11
CA LYS A 32 -13.75 11.65 11.20
C LYS A 32 -14.09 10.51 10.25
N LEU A 33 -13.12 10.00 9.51
CA LEU A 33 -13.35 8.86 8.62
C LEU A 33 -13.49 7.58 9.45
N ASP A 34 -14.58 6.88 9.26
CA ASP A 34 -14.76 5.55 9.83
C ASP A 34 -13.98 4.52 9.02
N PHE A 35 -13.98 4.66 7.68
CA PHE A 35 -13.28 3.77 6.77
C PHE A 35 -12.54 4.56 5.70
N VAL A 36 -11.37 4.07 5.33
CA VAL A 36 -10.68 4.45 4.09
C VAL A 36 -10.37 3.21 3.28
N ILE A 37 -10.55 3.31 1.96
CA ILE A 37 -10.21 2.25 1.02
C ILE A 37 -9.10 2.77 0.13
N LEU A 38 -7.99 2.08 0.13
CA LEU A 38 -6.77 2.44 -0.59
C LEU A 38 -6.35 1.29 -1.51
N ALA A 39 -5.59 1.61 -2.56
CA ALA A 39 -4.99 0.62 -3.43
C ALA A 39 -3.48 0.56 -3.20
N SER A 40 -2.85 -0.58 -3.48
CA SER A 40 -1.40 -0.74 -3.38
C SER A 40 -0.84 -1.49 -4.58
N LEU A 41 0.42 -1.22 -4.92
CA LEU A 41 1.19 -2.03 -5.88
C LEU A 41 1.66 -3.32 -5.22
N GLU A 42 2.16 -3.21 -3.99
CA GLU A 42 2.65 -4.32 -3.19
C GLU A 42 2.18 -4.16 -1.73
N VAL A 43 1.93 -5.28 -1.08
CA VAL A 43 1.70 -5.38 0.37
C VAL A 43 2.53 -6.52 0.89
N ASP A 44 3.33 -6.31 1.94
CA ASP A 44 4.12 -7.38 2.53
C ASP A 44 3.42 -8.06 3.72
N VAL A 45 4.06 -9.12 4.22
CA VAL A 45 3.56 -9.90 5.36
C VAL A 45 3.50 -9.12 6.67
N ASN A 46 4.11 -7.94 6.74
CA ASN A 46 3.98 -7.01 7.85
C ASN A 46 2.92 -5.93 7.60
N PHE A 47 2.12 -6.08 6.53
CA PHE A 47 1.11 -5.11 6.09
C PHE A 47 1.69 -3.78 5.58
N ASN A 48 3.01 -3.64 5.41
CA ASN A 48 3.56 -2.46 4.76
C ASN A 48 3.08 -2.38 3.32
N CYS A 49 2.77 -1.17 2.86
CA CYS A 49 2.33 -0.92 1.50
C CYS A 49 3.38 -0.15 0.71
N ASN A 50 3.48 -0.48 -0.58
CA ASN A 50 4.22 0.25 -1.57
C ASN A 50 3.29 0.73 -2.68
N VAL A 51 3.30 2.03 -2.96
CA VAL A 51 2.52 2.66 -4.04
C VAL A 51 3.40 3.50 -4.98
N VAL A 52 4.71 3.44 -4.84
CA VAL A 52 5.66 4.32 -5.54
C VAL A 52 6.58 3.55 -6.49
N VAL A 53 7.24 2.51 -6.01
CA VAL A 53 8.27 1.80 -6.77
C VAL A 53 7.71 0.48 -7.28
N GLY A 54 7.75 0.26 -8.60
CA GLY A 54 7.37 -1.03 -9.19
C GLY A 54 8.35 -2.13 -8.80
N SER A 55 7.95 -3.38 -8.99
CA SER A 55 8.79 -4.57 -8.74
C SER A 55 10.05 -4.65 -9.62
N ASP A 56 10.10 -3.83 -10.67
CA ASP A 56 11.28 -3.62 -11.53
C ASP A 56 12.19 -2.48 -11.03
N GLY A 57 11.87 -1.87 -9.89
CA GLY A 57 12.58 -0.74 -9.30
C GLY A 57 12.31 0.62 -9.96
N VAL A 58 11.39 0.68 -10.91
CA VAL A 58 11.01 1.95 -11.56
C VAL A 58 9.96 2.69 -10.74
N ILE A 59 10.14 4.00 -10.56
CA ILE A 59 9.14 4.85 -9.91
C ILE A 59 7.93 4.99 -10.84
N THR A 60 6.79 4.44 -10.44
CA THR A 60 5.55 4.39 -11.23
C THR A 60 4.44 5.28 -10.68
N GLY A 61 4.59 5.77 -9.47
CA GLY A 61 3.57 6.54 -8.78
C GLY A 61 4.13 7.47 -7.71
N ALA A 62 3.24 7.99 -6.90
CA ALA A 62 3.53 8.81 -5.74
C ALA A 62 2.60 8.42 -4.59
N GLN A 63 3.06 8.56 -3.36
CA GLN A 63 2.26 8.19 -2.19
C GLN A 63 1.03 9.09 -1.98
N GLY A 64 1.10 10.37 -2.39
CA GLY A 64 0.00 11.32 -2.17
C GLY A 64 -0.43 11.35 -0.70
N GLY A 65 -1.74 11.27 -0.47
CA GLY A 65 -2.31 11.18 0.88
C GLY A 65 -2.48 9.77 1.45
N HIS A 66 -1.88 8.75 0.80
CA HIS A 66 -2.05 7.36 1.20
C HIS A 66 -1.64 7.11 2.68
N PRO A 67 -0.42 7.47 3.13
CA PRO A 67 -0.01 7.27 4.52
C PRO A 67 -0.81 8.13 5.49
N ASP A 68 -1.13 9.38 5.13
CA ASP A 68 -1.86 10.31 5.98
C ASP A 68 -3.29 9.82 6.24
N THR A 69 -3.97 9.37 5.18
CA THR A 69 -5.34 8.85 5.27
C THR A 69 -5.38 7.54 6.05
N ALA A 70 -4.39 6.67 5.81
CA ALA A 70 -4.27 5.42 6.55
C ALA A 70 -4.06 5.66 8.05
N ALA A 71 -3.19 6.60 8.41
CA ALA A 71 -2.91 6.92 9.82
C ALA A 71 -4.10 7.57 10.55
N GLY A 72 -4.95 8.30 9.85
CA GLY A 72 -6.03 9.08 10.47
C GLY A 72 -7.40 8.38 10.53
N ALA A 73 -7.69 7.42 9.64
CA ALA A 73 -8.96 6.71 9.61
C ALA A 73 -9.08 5.70 10.75
N LYS A 74 -10.32 5.39 11.18
CA LYS A 74 -10.56 4.37 12.21
C LYS A 74 -10.30 2.94 11.72
N CYS A 75 -10.52 2.71 10.42
CA CYS A 75 -10.25 1.43 9.79
C CYS A 75 -9.75 1.65 8.35
N THR A 76 -8.55 1.16 8.09
CA THR A 76 -7.90 1.26 6.78
C THR A 76 -7.94 -0.08 6.07
N ILE A 77 -8.55 -0.09 4.89
CA ILE A 77 -8.70 -1.25 4.01
C ILE A 77 -7.85 -1.01 2.77
N VAL A 78 -6.92 -1.92 2.49
CA VAL A 78 -6.17 -1.93 1.23
C VAL A 78 -6.76 -2.98 0.31
N ILE A 79 -7.04 -2.59 -0.92
CA ILE A 79 -7.48 -3.50 -1.98
C ILE A 79 -6.35 -3.63 -3.00
N ALA A 80 -5.92 -4.84 -3.23
CA ALA A 80 -4.97 -5.20 -4.27
C ALA A 80 -5.38 -6.53 -4.89
N PRO A 81 -5.26 -6.73 -6.23
CA PRO A 81 -5.37 -8.07 -6.77
C PRO A 81 -4.25 -8.93 -6.19
N LEU A 82 -4.46 -10.24 -6.05
CA LEU A 82 -3.38 -11.11 -5.59
C LEU A 82 -2.16 -11.05 -6.50
N LEU A 83 -2.42 -10.93 -7.81
CA LEU A 83 -1.42 -10.83 -8.87
C LEU A 83 -1.72 -9.64 -9.78
N GLN A 84 -0.71 -8.86 -10.10
CA GLN A 84 -0.74 -7.84 -11.17
C GLN A 84 -0.06 -8.42 -12.43
N GLY A 85 -0.84 -9.06 -13.28
CA GLY A 85 -0.31 -9.85 -14.38
C GLY A 85 0.46 -11.06 -13.86
N ARG A 86 1.79 -11.06 -13.96
CA ARG A 86 2.68 -12.12 -13.44
C ARG A 86 3.47 -11.73 -12.20
N ILE A 87 3.11 -10.61 -11.60
CA ILE A 87 3.81 -10.05 -10.43
C ILE A 87 2.92 -10.25 -9.22
N PRO A 88 3.39 -10.88 -8.13
CA PRO A 88 2.64 -10.99 -6.89
C PRO A 88 2.50 -9.60 -6.24
N ALA A 89 1.26 -9.20 -5.91
CA ALA A 89 1.02 -7.97 -5.17
C ALA A 89 1.12 -8.20 -3.65
N ILE A 90 0.97 -9.46 -3.20
CA ILE A 90 1.26 -9.84 -1.82
C ILE A 90 2.61 -10.53 -1.79
N CYS A 91 3.57 -9.98 -1.05
CA CYS A 91 4.98 -10.39 -1.07
C CYS A 91 5.56 -10.55 0.34
N SER A 92 6.78 -11.09 0.42
CA SER A 92 7.48 -11.24 1.70
C SER A 92 7.96 -9.90 2.25
N GLU A 93 8.36 -8.98 1.37
CA GLU A 93 8.86 -7.65 1.72
C GLU A 93 8.61 -6.71 0.54
N VAL A 94 8.02 -5.54 0.79
CA VAL A 94 7.79 -4.54 -0.27
C VAL A 94 9.11 -3.92 -0.73
N THR A 95 9.15 -3.49 -1.98
CA THR A 95 10.32 -2.82 -2.57
C THR A 95 10.67 -1.52 -1.84
N THR A 96 9.66 -0.80 -1.39
CA THR A 96 9.81 0.46 -0.64
C THR A 96 8.59 0.65 0.25
N VAL A 97 8.80 0.99 1.52
CA VAL A 97 7.70 1.27 2.44
C VAL A 97 7.20 2.69 2.22
N THR A 98 5.99 2.81 1.69
CA THR A 98 5.31 4.11 1.50
C THR A 98 4.17 4.35 2.48
N THR A 99 3.65 3.28 3.09
CA THR A 99 2.69 3.34 4.19
C THR A 99 3.00 2.20 5.15
N PRO A 100 3.31 2.51 6.42
CA PRO A 100 3.64 1.50 7.42
C PRO A 100 2.45 0.58 7.71
N GLY A 101 2.74 -0.70 7.91
CA GLY A 101 1.73 -1.72 8.20
C GLY A 101 0.95 -1.49 9.50
N GLU A 102 1.49 -0.70 10.40
CA GLU A 102 0.76 -0.30 11.60
C GLU A 102 -0.48 0.55 11.32
N SER A 103 -0.55 1.19 10.16
CA SER A 103 -1.69 1.99 9.70
C SER A 103 -2.65 1.19 8.81
N ILE A 104 -2.38 -0.08 8.54
CA ILE A 104 -3.21 -0.92 7.66
C ILE A 104 -3.92 -1.98 8.50
N ASP A 105 -5.24 -2.03 8.44
CA ASP A 105 -6.06 -2.92 9.25
C ASP A 105 -6.49 -4.17 8.50
N VAL A 106 -6.82 -4.02 7.21
CA VAL A 106 -7.36 -5.11 6.38
C VAL A 106 -6.77 -5.03 4.99
N VAL A 107 -6.40 -6.19 4.44
CA VAL A 107 -6.01 -6.36 3.03
C VAL A 107 -7.04 -7.25 2.36
N ILE A 108 -7.61 -6.80 1.25
CA ILE A 108 -8.59 -7.54 0.46
C ILE A 108 -8.00 -7.84 -0.92
N THR A 109 -8.03 -9.10 -1.28
CA THR A 109 -7.65 -9.60 -2.60
C THR A 109 -8.79 -10.39 -3.23
N ASP A 110 -8.66 -10.72 -4.49
CA ASP A 110 -9.55 -11.66 -5.20
C ASP A 110 -9.44 -13.12 -4.70
N TYR A 111 -8.47 -13.42 -3.82
CA TYR A 111 -8.26 -14.76 -3.24
C TYR A 111 -8.59 -14.83 -1.74
N GLY A 112 -8.81 -13.73 -1.07
CA GLY A 112 -9.16 -13.72 0.34
C GLY A 112 -8.93 -12.38 1.04
N ILE A 113 -9.25 -12.36 2.31
CA ILE A 113 -9.23 -11.19 3.18
C ILE A 113 -8.27 -11.47 4.34
N ALA A 114 -7.25 -10.64 4.51
CA ALA A 114 -6.35 -10.69 5.64
C ALA A 114 -6.63 -9.52 6.60
N ILE A 115 -6.87 -9.84 7.87
CA ILE A 115 -6.99 -8.84 8.93
C ILE A 115 -5.64 -8.76 9.65
N ASN A 116 -5.13 -7.54 9.81
CA ASN A 116 -3.89 -7.32 10.54
C ASN A 116 -4.00 -7.89 11.96
N PRO A 117 -3.08 -8.75 12.41
CA PRO A 117 -3.11 -9.35 13.73
C PRO A 117 -3.17 -8.35 14.90
N ARG A 118 -2.82 -7.10 14.67
CA ARG A 118 -2.94 -6.01 15.68
C ARG A 118 -4.39 -5.63 15.95
N ARG A 119 -5.31 -5.90 15.01
CA ARG A 119 -6.74 -5.56 15.10
C ARG A 119 -7.55 -6.73 15.67
N GLN A 120 -7.24 -7.07 16.93
CA GLN A 120 -7.96 -8.14 17.65
C GLN A 120 -9.46 -7.84 17.78
N ASP A 121 -9.84 -6.58 17.83
CA ASP A 121 -11.23 -6.13 17.82
C ASP A 121 -11.97 -6.54 16.54
N LEU A 122 -11.34 -6.37 15.38
CA LEU A 122 -11.91 -6.79 14.09
C LEU A 122 -11.92 -8.31 13.97
N ILE A 123 -10.85 -8.99 14.36
CA ILE A 123 -10.77 -10.45 14.32
C ILE A 123 -11.90 -11.07 15.17
N GLU A 124 -12.14 -10.54 16.36
CA GLU A 124 -13.23 -11.01 17.23
C GLU A 124 -14.61 -10.73 16.63
N ALA A 125 -14.82 -9.52 16.09
CA ALA A 125 -16.08 -9.13 15.46
C ALA A 125 -16.42 -9.96 14.21
N MET A 126 -15.40 -10.51 13.53
CA MET A 126 -15.57 -11.30 12.30
C MET A 126 -15.72 -12.81 12.59
N LYS A 127 -15.65 -13.25 13.83
CA LYS A 127 -15.88 -14.67 14.16
C LYS A 127 -17.27 -15.15 13.75
N GLY A 128 -17.28 -16.22 12.99
CA GLY A 128 -18.53 -16.82 12.48
C GLY A 128 -19.12 -16.15 11.25
N VAL A 129 -18.46 -15.13 10.71
CA VAL A 129 -18.83 -14.52 9.42
C VAL A 129 -18.28 -15.40 8.30
N ASP A 130 -19.14 -15.77 7.35
CA ASP A 130 -18.78 -16.60 6.19
C ASP A 130 -18.14 -15.74 5.09
N LEU A 131 -16.86 -15.41 5.27
CA LEU A 131 -16.00 -14.72 4.31
C LEU A 131 -14.67 -15.45 4.16
N PRO A 132 -13.99 -15.33 3.02
CA PRO A 132 -12.77 -16.06 2.74
C PRO A 132 -11.55 -15.49 3.50
N PHE A 133 -11.59 -15.53 4.81
CA PHE A 133 -10.47 -15.07 5.64
C PHE A 133 -9.25 -15.96 5.47
N LYS A 134 -8.09 -15.32 5.39
CA LYS A 134 -6.76 -15.93 5.32
C LYS A 134 -5.77 -15.09 6.10
N THR A 135 -4.63 -15.67 6.45
CA THR A 135 -3.50 -14.85 6.90
C THR A 135 -2.85 -14.18 5.69
N ILE A 136 -2.10 -13.12 5.94
CA ILE A 136 -1.37 -12.43 4.85
C ILE A 136 -0.29 -13.34 4.26
N GLU A 137 0.29 -14.22 5.08
CA GLU A 137 1.25 -15.23 4.64
C GLU A 137 0.61 -16.27 3.73
N GLU A 138 -0.60 -16.74 4.03
CA GLU A 138 -1.34 -17.64 3.14
C GLU A 138 -1.61 -17.00 1.79
N LEU A 139 -1.96 -15.70 1.75
CA LEU A 139 -2.14 -14.99 0.49
C LEU A 139 -0.84 -14.87 -0.30
N ARG A 140 0.28 -14.56 0.35
CA ARG A 140 1.61 -14.56 -0.28
C ARG A 140 1.95 -15.94 -0.84
N ASP A 141 1.74 -17.00 -0.06
CA ASP A 141 2.08 -18.37 -0.46
C ASP A 141 1.25 -18.83 -1.66
N ILE A 142 -0.02 -18.44 -1.72
CA ILE A 142 -0.87 -18.66 -2.91
C ILE A 142 -0.29 -17.92 -4.10
N ALA A 143 0.06 -16.64 -3.97
CA ALA A 143 0.65 -15.86 -5.05
C ALA A 143 1.93 -16.51 -5.58
N TYR A 144 2.84 -16.89 -4.68
CA TYR A 144 4.12 -17.52 -5.04
C TYR A 144 3.94 -18.92 -5.65
N SER A 145 2.90 -19.66 -5.25
CA SER A 145 2.58 -20.95 -5.87
C SER A 145 2.16 -20.83 -7.33
N ILE A 146 1.59 -19.67 -7.72
CA ILE A 146 1.10 -19.43 -9.08
C ILE A 146 2.19 -18.87 -10.00
N VAL A 147 2.97 -17.90 -9.51
CA VAL A 147 3.93 -17.14 -10.36
C VAL A 147 5.38 -17.29 -9.95
N GLY A 148 5.66 -17.96 -8.84
CA GLY A 148 6.99 -18.03 -8.22
C GLY A 148 7.28 -16.83 -7.32
N GLU A 149 8.32 -16.97 -6.50
CA GLU A 149 8.85 -15.83 -5.75
C GLU A 149 9.58 -14.88 -6.71
N PRO A 150 9.30 -13.58 -6.70
CA PRO A 150 9.95 -12.64 -7.61
C PRO A 150 11.43 -12.46 -7.28
N GLU A 151 12.25 -12.33 -8.29
CA GLU A 151 13.64 -11.91 -8.11
C GLU A 151 13.66 -10.48 -7.57
N LYS A 152 14.43 -10.28 -6.50
CA LYS A 152 14.59 -8.93 -5.92
C LYS A 152 15.45 -8.06 -6.83
N VAL A 153 14.98 -6.85 -7.08
CA VAL A 153 15.77 -5.83 -7.79
C VAL A 153 17.08 -5.57 -7.05
N GLN A 154 18.18 -5.54 -7.80
CA GLN A 154 19.48 -5.20 -7.24
C GLN A 154 19.66 -3.68 -7.19
N PHE A 155 19.67 -3.13 -5.98
CA PHE A 155 19.91 -1.72 -5.75
C PHE A 155 21.37 -1.42 -5.43
N GLY A 156 21.83 -0.25 -5.86
CA GLY A 156 23.11 0.33 -5.46
C GLY A 156 22.99 1.14 -4.16
N ASP A 157 24.11 1.72 -3.74
CA ASP A 157 24.16 2.50 -2.49
C ASP A 157 23.61 3.93 -2.64
N ARG A 158 23.46 4.42 -3.86
CA ARG A 158 23.00 5.79 -4.12
C ARG A 158 21.52 5.93 -3.84
N VAL A 159 21.18 6.76 -2.87
CA VAL A 159 19.80 7.20 -2.59
C VAL A 159 19.40 8.23 -3.62
N VAL A 160 18.27 8.02 -4.30
CA VAL A 160 17.70 8.90 -5.32
C VAL A 160 16.40 9.57 -4.89
N GLY A 161 15.79 9.08 -3.82
CA GLY A 161 14.58 9.64 -3.23
C GLY A 161 14.44 9.25 -1.76
N ILE A 162 13.64 10.01 -1.04
CA ILE A 162 13.30 9.77 0.36
C ILE A 162 11.79 9.67 0.45
N ILE A 163 11.31 8.67 1.18
CA ILE A 163 9.90 8.53 1.55
C ILE A 163 9.75 9.14 2.94
N GLU A 164 9.09 10.28 2.97
CA GLU A 164 8.94 11.09 4.18
C GLU A 164 7.47 11.13 4.62
N ALA A 165 7.22 10.90 5.89
CA ALA A 165 5.94 11.15 6.52
C ALA A 165 5.72 12.66 6.70
N ARG A 166 4.47 13.09 6.91
CA ARG A 166 4.13 14.51 7.03
C ARG A 166 4.80 15.21 8.21
N ASP A 167 5.18 14.49 9.25
CA ASP A 167 5.90 15.01 10.42
C ASP A 167 7.42 15.15 10.19
N GLY A 168 7.92 14.79 9.00
CA GLY A 168 9.33 14.80 8.67
C GLY A 168 10.07 13.49 9.00
N THR A 169 9.39 12.50 9.53
CA THR A 169 9.99 11.18 9.77
C THR A 169 10.29 10.49 8.44
N ILE A 170 11.51 10.01 8.25
CA ILE A 170 11.89 9.22 7.08
C ILE A 170 11.38 7.80 7.28
N MET A 171 10.44 7.38 6.44
CA MET A 171 9.88 6.04 6.47
C MET A 171 10.77 5.05 5.72
N ASP A 172 11.31 5.48 4.55
CA ASP A 172 12.17 4.65 3.72
C ASP A 172 12.95 5.51 2.71
N VAL A 173 13.78 4.86 1.89
CA VAL A 173 14.54 5.50 0.82
C VAL A 173 14.35 4.75 -0.51
N VAL A 174 14.35 5.49 -1.61
CA VAL A 174 14.42 4.92 -2.96
C VAL A 174 15.88 4.93 -3.40
N ARG A 175 16.39 3.77 -3.80
CA ARG A 175 17.77 3.60 -4.25
C ARG A 175 17.86 3.46 -5.76
N GLN A 176 18.98 3.87 -6.32
CA GLN A 176 19.27 3.65 -7.73
C GLN A 176 19.41 2.15 -8.01
N ILE A 177 18.78 1.68 -9.07
CA ILE A 177 18.96 0.32 -9.58
C ILE A 177 20.40 0.14 -10.04
N LYS A 178 21.02 -1.00 -9.72
CA LYS A 178 22.30 -1.37 -10.34
C LYS A 178 22.10 -1.57 -11.85
N PRO A 179 23.05 -1.13 -12.69
CA PRO A 179 23.02 -1.46 -14.11
C PRO A 179 22.91 -3.00 -14.27
N TYR A 180 22.04 -3.43 -15.18
CA TYR A 180 21.97 -4.84 -15.53
C TYR A 180 23.23 -5.22 -16.28
N GLU A 181 24.06 -6.06 -15.70
CA GLU A 181 25.21 -6.65 -16.39
C GLU A 181 24.69 -7.80 -17.24
N PHE A 182 24.60 -7.59 -18.55
CA PHE A 182 24.36 -8.70 -19.47
C PHE A 182 25.61 -9.59 -19.46
N ASP A 183 25.45 -10.83 -19.03
CA ASP A 183 26.49 -11.83 -19.22
C ASP A 183 26.75 -12.01 -20.74
N ASN A 184 27.81 -11.37 -21.22
CA ASN A 184 28.27 -11.51 -22.61
C ASN A 184 28.95 -12.88 -22.87
N GLU A 185 28.75 -13.88 -22.00
CA GLU A 185 29.29 -15.23 -22.15
C GLU A 185 28.24 -16.19 -22.73
N SER A 186 27.79 -15.91 -23.96
CA SER A 186 27.19 -16.92 -24.81
C SER A 186 27.50 -16.60 -26.28
N LYS A 187 28.76 -16.80 -26.66
CA LYS A 187 29.16 -16.96 -28.05
C LYS A 187 29.80 -18.33 -28.23
#